data_1dcce00c71e273a7b8bc5515de5efc75
#
_entry.id   1dcce00c71e273a7b8bc5515de5efc75
#
_cell.length_a   1.000
_cell.length_b   1.000
_cell.length_c   1.000
_cell.angle_alpha   90.00
_cell.angle_beta   90.00
_cell.angle_gamma   90.00
#
_symmetry.space_group_name_H-M   'P 1'
#
loop_
_entity.id
_entity.type
_entity.pdbx_description
1 polymer ?
#
loop_
_entity_poly.entity_id
_entity_poly.type
_entity_poly.pdbx_seq_one_letter_code
_entity_poly.pdbx_strand_id
1 'polypeptide(L)'
;YLDPKDLSRLANHQVLAKRVVEGFCSGLHRSPHKGFSVEFKQHRQYVHGDEIRHLDWKVYGKTDRFFIREYEEETNLRCNILLDASGSMAYEGTRTEGRSKLHYASRLAACLSYMMLKQTDSVGLITFDTKARKILPPRGQAAHVRNIVDVLEETSPGGETDLGAVFHELVPKLKRRGLVIIISDCFGDLDSVMNG
;
A
#
# COMPACT_ATOMS: atom_id res chain seq x y z
N TYR A 1 -8.49 -17.18 -9.54
CA TYR A 1 -7.58 -18.32 -9.39
C TYR A 1 -6.17 -17.84 -9.77
N LEU A 2 -5.32 -17.62 -8.78
CA LEU A 2 -3.89 -17.40 -9.03
C LEU A 2 -3.28 -18.77 -9.42
N ASP A 3 -2.64 -18.84 -10.58
CA ASP A 3 -1.94 -20.04 -11.04
C ASP A 3 -0.89 -20.45 -9.97
N PRO A 4 -0.78 -21.74 -9.57
CA PRO A 4 0.24 -22.22 -8.64
C PRO A 4 1.68 -21.81 -9.01
N LYS A 5 1.97 -21.67 -10.31
CA LYS A 5 3.25 -21.15 -10.81
C LYS A 5 3.43 -19.66 -10.52
N ASP A 6 2.36 -18.88 -10.51
CA ASP A 6 2.40 -17.48 -10.14
C ASP A 6 2.54 -17.31 -8.61
N LEU A 7 1.94 -18.21 -7.82
CA LEU A 7 2.14 -18.25 -6.37
C LEU A 7 3.58 -18.61 -5.99
N SER A 8 4.24 -19.49 -6.71
CA SER A 8 5.66 -19.82 -6.47
C SER A 8 6.60 -18.66 -6.87
N ARG A 9 6.28 -17.93 -7.94
CA ARG A 9 6.97 -16.69 -8.32
C ARG A 9 6.68 -15.55 -7.34
N LEU A 10 5.46 -15.48 -6.79
CA LEU A 10 5.08 -14.57 -5.71
C LEU A 10 5.91 -14.81 -4.43
N ALA A 11 6.24 -16.05 -4.10
CA ALA A 11 7.09 -16.35 -2.95
C ALA A 11 8.48 -15.72 -3.07
N ASN A 12 9.08 -15.72 -4.27
CA ASN A 12 10.36 -15.05 -4.53
C ASN A 12 10.22 -13.52 -4.63
N HIS A 13 9.10 -13.02 -5.16
CA HIS A 13 8.81 -11.59 -5.21
C HIS A 13 8.32 -11.03 -3.87
N GLN A 14 7.76 -11.86 -2.97
CA GLN A 14 7.41 -11.46 -1.61
C GLN A 14 8.63 -10.93 -0.83
N VAL A 15 9.79 -11.55 -0.98
CA VAL A 15 11.02 -11.11 -0.31
C VAL A 15 11.50 -9.78 -0.88
N LEU A 16 11.42 -9.59 -2.20
CA LEU A 16 11.81 -8.34 -2.86
C LEU A 16 10.81 -7.22 -2.53
N ALA A 17 9.52 -7.51 -2.66
CA ALA A 17 8.46 -6.56 -2.35
C ALA A 17 8.43 -6.21 -0.86
N LYS A 18 8.68 -7.19 0.03
CA LYS A 18 8.84 -6.94 1.47
C LYS A 18 10.00 -5.99 1.73
N ARG A 19 11.17 -6.19 1.11
CA ARG A 19 12.33 -5.29 1.25
C ARG A 19 12.06 -3.89 0.71
N VAL A 20 11.36 -3.78 -0.42
CA VAL A 20 10.99 -2.48 -1.01
C VAL A 20 10.02 -1.75 -0.08
N VAL A 21 8.97 -2.44 0.40
CA VAL A 21 7.99 -1.84 1.31
C VAL A 21 8.59 -1.57 2.69
N GLU A 22 9.38 -2.46 3.26
CA GLU A 22 10.09 -2.22 4.52
C GLU A 22 11.09 -1.07 4.40
N GLY A 23 11.83 -0.97 3.29
CA GLY A 23 12.70 0.17 2.99
C GLY A 23 11.94 1.48 2.85
N PHE A 24 10.79 1.44 2.21
CA PHE A 24 9.91 2.60 2.03
C PHE A 24 9.21 2.98 3.35
N CYS A 25 8.69 2.01 4.10
CA CYS A 25 8.04 2.24 5.39
C CYS A 25 9.03 2.63 6.48
N SER A 26 10.23 2.05 6.53
CA SER A 26 11.26 2.41 7.52
C SER A 26 11.86 3.79 7.29
N GLY A 27 11.90 4.26 6.03
CA GLY A 27 12.47 5.57 5.68
C GLY A 27 11.50 6.74 5.82
N LEU A 28 10.22 6.52 5.57
CA LEU A 28 9.22 7.60 5.43
C LEU A 28 8.20 7.69 6.58
N HIS A 29 8.04 6.65 7.38
CA HIS A 29 6.97 6.62 8.41
C HIS A 29 7.49 6.62 9.85
N ARG A 30 8.42 7.49 10.17
CA ARG A 30 8.38 8.13 11.50
C ARG A 30 7.24 9.15 11.45
N SER A 31 6.00 8.64 11.54
CA SER A 31 4.84 9.51 11.68
C SER A 31 5.00 10.31 12.97
N PRO A 32 5.01 11.65 12.91
CA PRO A 32 5.01 12.47 14.11
C PRO A 32 3.65 12.41 14.84
N HIS A 33 2.68 11.69 14.28
CA HIS A 33 1.36 11.51 14.86
C HIS A 33 1.28 10.15 15.54
N LYS A 34 1.42 10.15 16.85
CA LYS A 34 1.13 9.02 17.74
C LYS A 34 -0.28 8.52 17.46
N GLY A 35 -0.39 7.37 16.79
CA GLY A 35 -1.65 6.65 16.65
C GLY A 35 -2.13 6.16 18.01
N PHE A 36 -3.45 6.07 18.21
CA PHE A 36 -4.06 5.68 19.48
C PHE A 36 -3.98 4.17 19.79
N SER A 37 -3.35 3.37 18.94
CA SER A 37 -3.17 1.93 19.18
C SER A 37 -1.69 1.62 19.35
N VAL A 38 -1.29 1.54 20.59
CA VAL A 38 0.08 1.23 20.99
C VAL A 38 0.03 -0.08 21.74
N GLU A 39 0.48 -1.18 21.11
CA GLU A 39 0.62 -2.45 21.81
C GLU A 39 1.92 -2.50 22.60
N PHE A 40 1.83 -3.04 23.82
CA PHE A 40 3.00 -3.28 24.66
C PHE A 40 3.85 -4.39 24.03
N LYS A 41 5.10 -4.08 23.70
CA LYS A 41 6.05 -5.04 23.11
C LYS A 41 6.84 -5.78 24.16
N GLN A 42 7.59 -5.05 24.98
CA GLN A 42 8.47 -5.63 25.97
C GLN A 42 8.94 -4.59 26.99
N HIS A 43 9.53 -5.09 28.08
CA HIS A 43 10.30 -4.26 28.99
C HIS A 43 11.77 -4.26 28.58
N ARG A 44 12.35 -3.10 28.43
CA ARG A 44 13.80 -2.91 28.22
C ARG A 44 14.40 -2.25 29.47
N GLN A 45 15.58 -2.66 29.87
CA GLN A 45 16.27 -1.99 30.96
C GLN A 45 16.54 -0.50 30.60
N TYR A 46 16.33 0.39 31.55
CA TYR A 46 16.59 1.82 31.40
C TYR A 46 18.07 2.09 31.10
N VAL A 47 18.33 2.96 30.14
CA VAL A 47 19.67 3.48 29.83
C VAL A 47 19.64 4.99 30.02
N HIS A 48 20.74 5.56 30.52
CA HIS A 48 20.82 6.99 30.74
C HIS A 48 20.56 7.79 29.45
N GLY A 49 19.55 8.68 29.48
CA GLY A 49 19.06 9.41 28.32
C GLY A 49 17.67 9.00 27.83
N ASP A 50 17.13 7.90 28.32
CA ASP A 50 15.75 7.50 28.02
C ASP A 50 14.73 8.42 28.71
N GLU A 51 13.56 8.61 28.08
CA GLU A 51 12.47 9.40 28.66
C GLU A 51 11.89 8.72 29.91
N ILE A 52 11.98 9.40 31.06
CA ILE A 52 11.48 8.93 32.36
C ILE A 52 9.95 8.67 32.32
N ARG A 53 9.23 9.29 31.39
CA ARG A 53 7.79 9.16 31.21
C ARG A 53 7.36 7.72 30.83
N HIS A 54 8.24 6.94 30.23
CA HIS A 54 8.00 5.56 29.83
C HIS A 54 8.47 4.53 30.87
N LEU A 55 8.90 4.98 32.02
CA LEU A 55 9.38 4.13 33.11
C LEU A 55 8.22 3.33 33.73
N ASP A 56 8.39 2.02 33.90
CA ASP A 56 7.41 1.18 34.57
C ASP A 56 7.61 1.17 36.08
N TRP A 57 6.91 2.05 36.75
CA TRP A 57 6.95 2.15 38.22
C TRP A 57 6.43 0.89 38.95
N LYS A 58 5.55 0.09 38.29
CA LYS A 58 5.05 -1.16 38.89
C LYS A 58 6.13 -2.24 38.87
N VAL A 59 6.94 -2.31 37.83
CA VAL A 59 8.07 -3.22 37.73
C VAL A 59 9.18 -2.77 38.68
N TYR A 60 9.45 -1.48 38.74
CA TYR A 60 10.41 -0.92 39.70
C TYR A 60 10.07 -1.32 41.15
N GLY A 61 8.82 -1.12 41.57
CA GLY A 61 8.37 -1.48 42.95
C GLY A 61 8.45 -2.99 43.27
N LYS A 62 8.61 -3.87 42.27
CA LYS A 62 8.76 -5.31 42.48
C LYS A 62 10.20 -5.81 42.38
N THR A 63 11.03 -5.14 41.59
CA THR A 63 12.35 -5.67 41.20
C THR A 63 13.52 -4.76 41.58
N ASP A 64 13.20 -3.55 42.06
CA ASP A 64 14.18 -2.49 42.37
C ASP A 64 15.10 -2.11 41.18
N ARG A 65 14.61 -2.39 39.95
CA ARG A 65 15.31 -2.11 38.69
C ARG A 65 14.46 -1.25 37.78
N PHE A 66 15.10 -0.30 37.09
CA PHE A 66 14.42 0.58 36.16
C PHE A 66 14.22 -0.10 34.80
N PHE A 67 12.95 -0.21 34.38
CA PHE A 67 12.57 -0.72 33.07
C PHE A 67 11.70 0.31 32.34
N ILE A 68 11.93 0.42 31.03
CA ILE A 68 11.08 1.18 30.12
C ILE A 68 10.12 0.25 29.41
N ARG A 69 8.89 0.71 29.26
CA ARG A 69 7.90 0.06 28.40
C ARG A 69 8.19 0.44 26.95
N GLU A 70 8.62 -0.53 26.17
CA GLU A 70 8.66 -0.39 24.72
C GLU A 70 7.30 -0.75 24.14
N TYR A 71 6.79 0.13 23.31
CA TYR A 71 5.53 -0.04 22.61
C TYR A 71 5.81 -0.17 21.13
N GLU A 72 5.08 -1.07 20.46
CA GLU A 72 5.06 -1.19 19.01
C GLU A 72 3.83 -0.45 18.49
N GLU A 73 4.03 0.50 17.59
CA GLU A 73 2.91 1.17 16.93
C GLU A 73 2.41 0.26 15.81
N GLU A 74 1.24 -0.36 15.99
CA GLU A 74 0.50 -0.95 14.86
C GLU A 74 -0.03 0.19 14.01
N THR A 75 0.72 0.57 13.00
CA THR A 75 0.24 1.49 11.98
C THR A 75 -0.58 0.70 10.95
N ASN A 76 -1.89 0.68 11.09
CA ASN A 76 -2.80 0.26 10.02
C ASN A 76 -2.70 1.27 8.87
N LEU A 77 -1.73 1.06 7.99
CA LEU A 77 -1.56 1.89 6.81
C LEU A 77 -2.77 1.75 5.89
N ARG A 78 -3.30 2.88 5.42
CA ARG A 78 -4.30 2.89 4.35
C ARG A 78 -3.60 3.14 3.04
N CYS A 79 -3.77 2.21 2.10
CA CYS A 79 -3.25 2.33 0.76
C CYS A 79 -4.38 2.37 -0.25
N ASN A 80 -4.28 3.28 -1.21
CA ASN A 80 -5.12 3.31 -2.39
C ASN A 80 -4.24 3.06 -3.61
N ILE A 81 -4.50 1.98 -4.34
CA ILE A 81 -3.83 1.67 -5.59
C ILE A 81 -4.67 2.26 -6.72
N LEU A 82 -4.09 3.16 -7.48
CA LEU A 82 -4.67 3.76 -8.67
C LEU A 82 -4.09 3.06 -9.90
N LEU A 83 -4.92 2.33 -10.62
CA LEU A 83 -4.54 1.56 -11.80
C LEU A 83 -5.05 2.24 -13.06
N ASP A 84 -4.13 2.66 -13.90
CA ASP A 84 -4.43 3.17 -15.23
C ASP A 84 -4.94 2.05 -16.14
N ALA A 85 -6.11 2.27 -16.71
CA ALA A 85 -6.76 1.38 -17.66
C ALA A 85 -7.02 2.06 -19.01
N SER A 86 -6.24 3.09 -19.34
CA SER A 86 -6.32 3.80 -20.60
C SER A 86 -5.89 2.95 -21.80
N GLY A 87 -6.15 3.44 -23.00
CA GLY A 87 -5.79 2.76 -24.25
C GLY A 87 -4.30 2.49 -24.43
N SER A 88 -3.41 3.35 -23.88
CA SER A 88 -1.95 3.16 -23.93
C SER A 88 -1.49 1.91 -23.19
N MET A 89 -2.26 1.50 -22.17
CA MET A 89 -2.00 0.30 -21.37
C MET A 89 -2.34 -1.02 -22.12
N ALA A 90 -3.01 -0.94 -23.27
CA ALA A 90 -3.24 -2.08 -24.17
C ALA A 90 -1.97 -2.52 -24.91
N TYR A 91 -0.92 -1.67 -24.95
CA TYR A 91 0.28 -1.96 -25.71
C TYR A 91 0.95 -3.27 -25.26
N GLU A 92 1.20 -4.13 -26.25
CA GLU A 92 1.92 -5.39 -26.11
C GLU A 92 3.31 -5.22 -26.75
N GLY A 93 4.35 -5.33 -25.94
CA GLY A 93 5.72 -5.27 -26.45
C GLY A 93 6.10 -6.54 -27.23
N THR A 94 7.02 -6.43 -28.19
CA THR A 94 7.51 -7.56 -29.00
C THR A 94 8.18 -8.68 -28.20
N ARG A 95 8.59 -8.41 -26.94
CA ARG A 95 9.25 -9.38 -26.03
C ARG A 95 8.36 -9.88 -24.90
N THR A 96 7.08 -9.50 -24.88
CA THR A 96 6.19 -9.73 -23.74
C THR A 96 5.28 -10.95 -23.90
N GLU A 97 5.51 -11.81 -24.90
CA GLU A 97 4.71 -13.01 -25.16
C GLU A 97 3.20 -12.73 -25.25
N GLY A 98 2.80 -11.60 -25.85
CA GLY A 98 1.41 -11.20 -25.97
C GLY A 98 0.79 -10.66 -24.67
N ARG A 99 1.60 -10.21 -23.71
CA ARG A 99 1.10 -9.61 -22.47
C ARG A 99 1.12 -8.09 -22.57
N SER A 100 -0.03 -7.47 -22.35
CA SER A 100 -0.16 -6.01 -22.35
C SER A 100 0.44 -5.38 -21.08
N LYS A 101 0.71 -4.07 -21.15
CA LYS A 101 1.11 -3.30 -19.97
C LYS A 101 0.08 -3.42 -18.86
N LEU A 102 -1.22 -3.37 -19.21
CA LEU A 102 -2.32 -3.53 -18.24
C LEU A 102 -2.25 -4.89 -17.54
N HIS A 103 -1.95 -5.97 -18.26
CA HIS A 103 -1.81 -7.29 -17.65
C HIS A 103 -0.68 -7.32 -16.60
N TYR A 104 0.46 -6.70 -16.89
CA TYR A 104 1.57 -6.58 -15.93
C TYR A 104 1.18 -5.71 -14.74
N ALA A 105 0.55 -4.56 -14.99
CA ALA A 105 0.11 -3.60 -13.97
C ALA A 105 -0.94 -4.23 -13.02
N SER A 106 -1.90 -4.98 -13.57
CA SER A 106 -2.91 -5.71 -12.78
C SER A 106 -2.28 -6.76 -11.87
N ARG A 107 -1.30 -7.51 -12.38
CA ARG A 107 -0.55 -8.48 -11.55
C ARG A 107 0.23 -7.79 -10.43
N LEU A 108 0.88 -6.67 -10.73
CA LEU A 108 1.60 -5.89 -9.73
C LEU A 108 0.63 -5.36 -8.65
N ALA A 109 -0.51 -4.81 -9.06
CA ALA A 109 -1.55 -4.33 -8.15
C ALA A 109 -2.08 -5.45 -7.23
N ALA A 110 -2.34 -6.65 -7.79
CA ALA A 110 -2.78 -7.81 -7.03
C ALA A 110 -1.72 -8.26 -6.01
N CYS A 111 -0.44 -8.30 -6.42
CA CYS A 111 0.67 -8.67 -5.53
C CYS A 111 0.85 -7.69 -4.37
N LEU A 112 0.84 -6.39 -4.67
CA LEU A 112 0.93 -5.34 -3.66
C LEU A 112 -0.24 -5.41 -2.69
N SER A 113 -1.47 -5.56 -3.21
CA SER A 113 -2.68 -5.69 -2.38
C SER A 113 -2.61 -6.89 -1.44
N TYR A 114 -2.20 -8.05 -1.95
CA TYR A 114 -2.04 -9.26 -1.13
C TYR A 114 -1.00 -9.08 -0.02
N MET A 115 0.14 -8.47 -0.36
CA MET A 115 1.21 -8.25 0.59
C MET A 115 0.79 -7.30 1.72
N MET A 116 0.14 -6.18 1.36
CA MET A 116 -0.31 -5.20 2.36
C MET A 116 -1.41 -5.77 3.26
N LEU A 117 -2.37 -6.52 2.70
CA LEU A 117 -3.40 -7.19 3.50
C LEU A 117 -2.82 -8.27 4.42
N LYS A 118 -1.71 -8.92 4.05
CA LYS A 118 -0.98 -9.82 4.95
C LYS A 118 -0.31 -9.09 6.12
N GLN A 119 0.02 -7.81 5.94
CA GLN A 119 0.61 -6.95 6.98
C GLN A 119 -0.46 -6.25 7.83
N THR A 120 -1.73 -6.70 7.73
CA THR A 120 -2.88 -6.09 8.42
C THR A 120 -3.22 -4.66 7.98
N ASP A 121 -2.62 -4.19 6.89
CA ASP A 121 -2.92 -2.90 6.29
C ASP A 121 -4.24 -2.91 5.53
N SER A 122 -4.80 -1.71 5.28
CA SER A 122 -6.02 -1.55 4.50
C SER A 122 -5.70 -1.14 3.07
N VAL A 123 -6.22 -1.87 2.08
CA VAL A 123 -5.98 -1.61 0.66
C VAL A 123 -7.28 -1.34 -0.07
N GLY A 124 -7.28 -0.29 -0.89
CA GLY A 124 -8.30 0.04 -1.87
C GLY A 124 -7.74 -0.02 -3.28
N LEU A 125 -8.61 -0.20 -4.26
CA LEU A 125 -8.28 -0.16 -5.68
C LEU A 125 -9.18 0.83 -6.40
N ILE A 126 -8.58 1.65 -7.25
CA ILE A 126 -9.29 2.56 -8.14
C ILE A 126 -8.75 2.32 -9.55
N THR A 127 -9.61 1.92 -10.47
CA THR A 127 -9.25 1.86 -11.89
C THR A 127 -9.75 3.13 -12.57
N PHE A 128 -8.96 3.68 -13.47
CA PHE A 128 -9.27 4.96 -14.13
C PHE A 128 -8.78 4.99 -15.59
N ASP A 129 -9.33 5.91 -16.34
CA ASP A 129 -8.86 6.41 -17.63
C ASP A 129 -8.91 7.94 -17.65
N THR A 130 -9.89 8.57 -18.30
CA THR A 130 -10.20 10.00 -18.18
C THR A 130 -11.01 10.33 -16.93
N LYS A 131 -11.53 9.31 -16.25
CA LYS A 131 -12.32 9.39 -15.01
C LYS A 131 -12.19 8.10 -14.19
N ALA A 132 -12.57 8.14 -12.94
CA ALA A 132 -12.63 6.93 -12.12
C ALA A 132 -13.69 5.96 -12.68
N ARG A 133 -13.27 4.74 -13.06
CA ARG A 133 -14.17 3.68 -13.57
C ARG A 133 -14.75 2.84 -12.46
N LYS A 134 -13.89 2.32 -11.59
CA LYS A 134 -14.31 1.47 -10.47
C LYS A 134 -13.56 1.88 -9.21
N ILE A 135 -14.25 1.98 -8.10
CA ILE A 135 -13.68 2.39 -6.81
C ILE A 135 -13.99 1.33 -5.78
N LEU A 136 -12.97 0.62 -5.30
CA LEU A 136 -13.02 -0.25 -4.14
C LEU A 136 -12.42 0.49 -2.95
N PRO A 137 -13.19 0.78 -1.90
CA PRO A 137 -12.67 1.46 -0.72
C PRO A 137 -11.66 0.60 0.04
N PRO A 138 -10.67 1.22 0.74
CA PRO A 138 -9.68 0.49 1.52
C PRO A 138 -10.32 -0.35 2.63
N ARG A 139 -9.97 -1.65 2.67
CA ARG A 139 -10.38 -2.62 3.69
C ARG A 139 -9.18 -3.47 4.09
N GLY A 140 -9.09 -3.85 5.38
CA GLY A 140 -8.01 -4.68 5.94
C GLY A 140 -8.34 -6.18 6.02
N GLN A 141 -9.49 -6.62 5.52
CA GLN A 141 -9.88 -8.03 5.57
C GLN A 141 -9.18 -8.84 4.47
N ALA A 142 -8.59 -9.99 4.81
CA ALA A 142 -7.90 -10.84 3.86
C ALA A 142 -8.78 -11.27 2.66
N ALA A 143 -10.09 -11.46 2.87
CA ALA A 143 -11.04 -11.77 1.82
C ALA A 143 -11.17 -10.65 0.76
N HIS A 144 -10.76 -9.43 1.08
CA HIS A 144 -10.82 -8.29 0.16
C HIS A 144 -9.92 -8.45 -1.07
N VAL A 145 -8.86 -9.29 -0.98
CA VAL A 145 -8.02 -9.66 -2.13
C VAL A 145 -8.87 -10.16 -3.30
N ARG A 146 -9.88 -11.01 -3.03
CA ARG A 146 -10.74 -11.55 -4.09
C ARG A 146 -11.48 -10.45 -4.82
N ASN A 147 -12.07 -9.51 -4.09
CA ASN A 147 -12.78 -8.38 -4.70
C ASN A 147 -11.85 -7.53 -5.58
N ILE A 148 -10.59 -7.36 -5.14
CA ILE A 148 -9.58 -6.64 -5.93
C ILE A 148 -9.24 -7.42 -7.20
N VAL A 149 -8.99 -8.73 -7.09
CA VAL A 149 -8.68 -9.59 -8.26
C VAL A 149 -9.85 -9.60 -9.25
N ASP A 150 -11.09 -9.75 -8.77
CA ASP A 150 -12.28 -9.74 -9.62
C ASP A 150 -12.37 -8.43 -10.44
N VAL A 151 -12.12 -7.29 -9.80
CA VAL A 151 -12.09 -5.99 -10.51
C VAL A 151 -10.95 -5.91 -11.51
N LEU A 152 -9.76 -6.42 -11.16
CA LEU A 152 -8.61 -6.42 -12.06
C LEU A 152 -8.84 -7.31 -13.29
N GLU A 153 -9.50 -8.45 -13.13
CA GLU A 153 -9.85 -9.36 -14.23
C GLU A 153 -10.92 -8.77 -15.16
N GLU A 154 -11.88 -8.02 -14.60
CA GLU A 154 -12.90 -7.33 -15.39
C GLU A 154 -12.37 -6.06 -16.09
N THR A 155 -11.20 -5.56 -15.69
CA THR A 155 -10.66 -4.32 -16.23
C THR A 155 -10.07 -4.53 -17.61
N SER A 156 -10.63 -3.85 -18.61
CA SER A 156 -10.13 -3.81 -19.99
C SER A 156 -9.55 -2.43 -20.32
N PRO A 157 -8.49 -2.38 -21.14
CA PRO A 157 -7.90 -1.11 -21.55
C PRO A 157 -8.84 -0.36 -22.51
N GLY A 158 -8.91 0.95 -22.38
CA GLY A 158 -9.71 1.79 -23.28
C GLY A 158 -9.76 3.25 -22.83
N GLY A 159 -10.13 4.13 -23.75
CA GLY A 159 -10.18 5.55 -23.50
C GLY A 159 -8.81 6.25 -23.55
N GLU A 160 -8.84 7.56 -23.44
CA GLU A 160 -7.65 8.40 -23.30
C GLU A 160 -7.25 8.49 -21.82
N THR A 161 -6.04 8.97 -21.54
CA THR A 161 -5.54 9.20 -20.19
C THR A 161 -5.61 10.68 -19.85
N ASP A 162 -6.29 11.03 -18.75
CA ASP A 162 -6.23 12.37 -18.16
C ASP A 162 -6.00 12.23 -16.65
N LEU A 163 -4.74 12.13 -16.26
CA LEU A 163 -4.34 11.99 -14.85
C LEU A 163 -4.73 13.22 -14.03
N GLY A 164 -4.66 14.43 -14.60
CA GLY A 164 -5.01 15.66 -13.90
C GLY A 164 -6.50 15.67 -13.50
N ALA A 165 -7.39 15.41 -14.47
CA ALA A 165 -8.83 15.33 -14.20
C ALA A 165 -9.18 14.26 -13.19
N VAL A 166 -8.52 13.10 -13.27
CA VAL A 166 -8.72 11.98 -12.32
C VAL A 166 -8.29 12.38 -10.91
N PHE A 167 -7.15 13.05 -10.74
CA PHE A 167 -6.71 13.50 -9.41
C PHE A 167 -7.64 14.54 -8.82
N HIS A 168 -8.09 15.52 -9.58
CA HIS A 168 -9.11 16.48 -9.13
C HIS A 168 -10.40 15.81 -8.67
N GLU A 169 -10.81 14.73 -9.34
CA GLU A 169 -12.00 13.95 -8.94
C GLU A 169 -11.74 13.11 -7.66
N LEU A 170 -10.55 12.52 -7.54
CA LEU A 170 -10.27 11.53 -6.49
C LEU A 170 -9.80 12.14 -5.17
N VAL A 171 -9.03 13.25 -5.21
CA VAL A 171 -8.50 13.88 -3.99
C VAL A 171 -9.59 14.18 -2.94
N PRO A 172 -10.77 14.72 -3.29
CA PRO A 172 -11.84 14.94 -2.32
C PRO A 172 -12.43 13.63 -1.75
N LYS A 173 -12.29 12.51 -2.48
CA LYS A 173 -12.79 11.18 -2.06
C LYS A 173 -11.81 10.46 -1.14
N LEU A 174 -10.53 10.81 -1.19
CA LEU A 174 -9.48 10.29 -0.32
C LEU A 174 -9.48 11.00 1.04
N LYS A 175 -10.56 10.79 1.82
CA LYS A 175 -10.88 11.54 3.05
C LYS A 175 -9.87 11.37 4.20
N ARG A 176 -8.93 10.44 4.14
CA ARG A 176 -7.97 10.15 5.21
C ARG A 176 -6.56 10.06 4.65
N ARG A 177 -5.59 10.50 5.43
CA ARG A 177 -4.17 10.34 5.10
C ARG A 177 -3.83 8.86 4.89
N GLY A 178 -3.03 8.56 3.89
CA GLY A 178 -2.62 7.22 3.53
C GLY A 178 -1.61 7.23 2.40
N LEU A 179 -1.19 6.06 1.99
CA LEU A 179 -0.33 5.85 0.83
C LEU A 179 -1.20 5.81 -0.43
N VAL A 180 -0.76 6.48 -1.47
CA VAL A 180 -1.34 6.37 -2.82
C VAL A 180 -0.26 5.80 -3.72
N ILE A 181 -0.55 4.67 -4.37
CA ILE A 181 0.33 4.03 -5.35
C ILE A 181 -0.34 4.19 -6.71
N ILE A 182 0.34 4.87 -7.63
CA ILE A 182 -0.13 5.05 -8.99
C ILE A 182 0.62 4.09 -9.89
N ILE A 183 -0.11 3.29 -10.67
CA ILE A 183 0.42 2.36 -11.66
C ILE A 183 -0.09 2.80 -13.02
N SER A 184 0.76 3.50 -13.77
CA SER A 184 0.49 4.07 -15.09
C SER A 184 1.78 4.10 -15.88
N ASP A 185 1.69 4.15 -17.20
CA ASP A 185 2.82 4.47 -18.08
C ASP A 185 3.04 5.99 -18.22
N CYS A 186 2.18 6.77 -17.58
CA CYS A 186 2.20 8.25 -17.60
C CYS A 186 2.28 8.82 -19.02
N PHE A 187 1.65 8.12 -19.98
CA PHE A 187 1.63 8.57 -21.38
C PHE A 187 0.59 9.68 -21.55
N GLY A 188 0.99 10.90 -21.21
CA GLY A 188 0.13 12.08 -21.24
C GLY A 188 0.93 13.35 -20.94
N ASP A 189 0.23 14.47 -20.84
CA ASP A 189 0.83 15.75 -20.50
C ASP A 189 1.28 15.79 -19.03
N LEU A 190 2.61 15.79 -18.83
CA LEU A 190 3.22 15.85 -17.50
C LEU A 190 2.90 17.15 -16.75
N ASP A 191 2.69 18.25 -17.46
CA ASP A 191 2.35 19.53 -16.84
C ASP A 191 0.96 19.50 -16.19
N SER A 192 0.03 18.76 -16.77
CA SER A 192 -1.30 18.53 -16.17
C SER A 192 -1.25 17.69 -14.88
N VAL A 193 -0.29 16.77 -14.81
CA VAL A 193 -0.10 15.89 -13.62
C VAL A 193 0.54 16.64 -12.46
N MET A 194 1.46 17.58 -12.76
CA MET A 194 2.18 18.35 -11.73
C MET A 194 1.32 19.45 -11.11
N ASN A 195 0.25 19.88 -11.78
CA ASN A 195 -0.64 20.96 -11.34
C ASN A 195 -1.96 20.45 -10.71
N GLY A 196 -2.20 19.14 -10.69
CA GLY A 196 -3.37 18.48 -10.08
C GLY A 196 -3.05 17.89 -8.71
#